data_4b83b729710a9169f115e0004acc42ff
#
_entry.id   4b83b729710a9169f115e0004acc42ff
#
_cell.length_a   1.000
_cell.length_b   1.000
_cell.length_c   1.000
_cell.angle_alpha   90.00
_cell.angle_beta   90.00
_cell.angle_gamma   90.00
#
_symmetry.space_group_name_H-M   'P 1'
#
loop_
_entity.id
_entity.type
_entity.pdbx_description
1 polymer ?
#
loop_
_entity_poly.entity_id
_entity_poly.type
_entity_poly.pdbx_seq_one_letter_code
_entity_poly.pdbx_strand_id
1 'polypeptide(L)'
;TFFFIVHDNSFKIPDTIKSRCMEFKINFSESQKKHIFSQIIPPYEDECQSIDVQNNIYFDTPGNLLKKCLFLNKSKTQIKENSLNYTYFFLDQYLHEKNPLTLTFASFFIEKFYTELCFNNVTNLSTRFQNYTKILRQISDMRNFNLFEKNTLISIKDILHHETK
;
A
#
# COMPACT_ATOMS: atom_id res chain seq x y z
N THR A 1 -24.66 24.60 15.20
CA THR A 1 -23.37 23.92 15.33
C THR A 1 -23.27 22.91 14.22
N PHE A 2 -22.14 22.88 13.48
CA PHE A 2 -21.85 21.91 12.42
C PHE A 2 -20.74 21.00 12.91
N PHE A 3 -20.83 19.69 12.58
CA PHE A 3 -19.81 18.70 12.87
C PHE A 3 -19.25 18.17 11.57
N PHE A 4 -17.93 18.08 11.47
CA PHE A 4 -17.23 17.46 10.35
C PHE A 4 -16.57 16.17 10.82
N ILE A 5 -16.88 15.05 10.14
CA ILE A 5 -16.23 13.76 10.37
C ILE A 5 -15.36 13.46 9.16
N VAL A 6 -14.05 13.38 9.38
CA VAL A 6 -13.07 13.02 8.34
C VAL A 6 -12.62 11.61 8.58
N HIS A 7 -12.70 10.75 7.56
CA HIS A 7 -12.26 9.36 7.63
C HIS A 7 -11.68 8.90 6.29
N ASP A 8 -10.88 7.85 6.32
CA ASP A 8 -10.15 7.29 5.16
C ASP A 8 -10.74 5.97 4.62
N ASN A 9 -11.99 5.66 4.87
CA ASN A 9 -12.63 4.38 4.56
C ASN A 9 -12.06 3.15 5.30
N SER A 10 -11.00 3.29 6.09
CA SER A 10 -10.45 2.17 6.88
C SER A 10 -11.35 1.79 8.05
N PHE A 11 -12.20 2.71 8.48
CA PHE A 11 -13.18 2.50 9.54
C PHE A 11 -14.59 2.47 8.99
N LYS A 12 -15.37 1.45 9.35
CA LYS A 12 -16.80 1.45 9.08
C LYS A 12 -17.49 2.45 10.02
N ILE A 13 -17.90 3.59 9.45
CA ILE A 13 -18.77 4.49 10.18
C ILE A 13 -20.13 3.80 10.37
N PRO A 14 -20.69 3.74 11.59
CA PRO A 14 -21.99 3.17 11.83
C PRO A 14 -23.08 3.76 10.92
N ASP A 15 -23.96 2.93 10.41
CA ASP A 15 -25.02 3.35 9.49
C ASP A 15 -25.96 4.40 10.14
N THR A 16 -26.10 4.36 11.45
CA THR A 16 -26.84 5.37 12.23
C THR A 16 -26.24 6.78 12.14
N ILE A 17 -24.92 6.90 11.94
CA ILE A 17 -24.24 8.18 11.70
C ILE A 17 -24.35 8.55 10.23
N LYS A 18 -24.06 7.58 9.32
CA LYS A 18 -24.15 7.82 7.86
C LYS A 18 -25.52 8.36 7.43
N SER A 19 -26.59 7.79 7.97
CA SER A 19 -27.96 8.21 7.64
C SER A 19 -28.31 9.65 8.08
N ARG A 20 -27.50 10.27 8.92
CA ARG A 20 -27.69 11.63 9.44
C ARG A 20 -26.67 12.63 8.94
N CYS A 21 -25.73 12.19 8.10
CA CYS A 21 -24.67 13.02 7.56
C CYS A 21 -24.74 13.09 6.02
N MET A 22 -24.27 14.20 5.47
CA MET A 22 -23.98 14.28 4.04
C MET A 22 -22.56 13.78 3.83
N GLU A 23 -22.40 12.79 2.93
CA GLU A 23 -21.09 12.21 2.60
C GLU A 23 -20.51 12.88 1.34
N PHE A 24 -19.30 13.39 1.47
CA PHE A 24 -18.55 13.96 0.36
C PHE A 24 -17.28 13.13 0.14
N LYS A 25 -17.12 12.53 -1.05
CA LYS A 25 -15.88 11.87 -1.44
C LYS A 25 -14.90 12.89 -1.98
N ILE A 26 -13.74 13.00 -1.36
CA ILE A 26 -12.68 13.90 -1.79
C ILE A 26 -11.64 13.07 -2.55
N ASN A 27 -11.50 13.38 -3.85
CA ASN A 27 -10.46 12.81 -4.69
C ASN A 27 -9.49 13.90 -5.10
N PHE A 28 -8.20 13.67 -4.88
CA PHE A 28 -7.15 14.59 -5.31
C PHE A 28 -6.58 14.17 -6.65
N SER A 29 -6.41 15.14 -7.55
CA SER A 29 -5.63 14.94 -8.78
C SER A 29 -4.15 14.74 -8.44
N GLU A 30 -3.37 14.20 -9.38
CA GLU A 30 -1.94 13.99 -9.18
C GLU A 30 -1.20 15.30 -8.85
N SER A 31 -1.55 16.40 -9.53
CA SER A 31 -0.98 17.72 -9.25
C SER A 31 -1.29 18.23 -7.85
N GLN A 32 -2.50 18.01 -7.37
CA GLN A 32 -2.88 18.36 -6.00
C GLN A 32 -2.14 17.50 -4.98
N LYS A 33 -1.99 16.19 -5.24
CA LYS A 33 -1.21 15.30 -4.37
C LYS A 33 0.25 15.75 -4.29
N LYS A 34 0.88 16.10 -5.43
CA LYS A 34 2.25 16.62 -5.48
C LYS A 34 2.38 17.93 -4.68
N HIS A 35 1.43 18.84 -4.84
CA HIS A 35 1.42 20.09 -4.09
C HIS A 35 1.27 19.86 -2.58
N ILE A 36 0.34 18.99 -2.15
CA ILE A 36 0.20 18.63 -0.73
C ILE A 36 1.49 17.99 -0.21
N PHE A 37 2.08 17.06 -0.97
CA PHE A 37 3.31 16.39 -0.56
C PHE A 37 4.46 17.39 -0.38
N SER A 38 4.64 18.35 -1.29
CA SER A 38 5.67 19.38 -1.17
C SER A 38 5.50 20.30 0.06
N GLN A 39 4.28 20.43 0.57
CA GLN A 39 4.04 21.18 1.81
C GLN A 39 4.33 20.40 3.09
N ILE A 40 4.16 19.08 3.07
CA ILE A 40 4.34 18.24 4.26
C ILE A 40 5.74 17.64 4.40
N ILE A 41 6.52 17.61 3.31
CA ILE A 41 7.86 16.98 3.28
C ILE A 41 8.97 17.79 3.97
N PRO A 42 9.02 19.16 3.95
CA PRO A 42 10.18 19.91 4.37
C PRO A 42 10.80 19.48 5.71
N PRO A 43 10.03 19.14 6.76
CA PRO A 43 10.62 18.64 8.01
C PRO A 43 11.21 17.22 7.91
N TYR A 44 11.04 16.51 6.80
CA TYR A 44 11.36 15.10 6.60
C TYR A 44 12.12 14.81 5.30
N GLU A 45 12.77 15.82 4.70
CA GLU A 45 13.46 15.68 3.41
C GLU A 45 14.52 14.59 3.44
N ASP A 46 15.31 14.53 4.50
CA ASP A 46 16.39 13.56 4.66
C ASP A 46 15.86 12.12 4.77
N GLU A 47 14.69 11.96 5.36
CA GLU A 47 14.05 10.64 5.52
C GLU A 47 13.36 10.14 4.25
N CYS A 48 13.01 11.02 3.34
CA CYS A 48 12.24 10.67 2.14
C CYS A 48 13.10 10.37 0.90
N GLN A 49 14.42 10.31 1.03
CA GLN A 49 15.32 10.00 -0.10
C GLN A 49 15.21 8.55 -0.60
N SER A 50 14.68 7.64 0.21
CA SER A 50 14.63 6.21 -0.08
C SER A 50 13.51 5.76 -1.02
N ILE A 51 12.55 6.62 -1.32
CA ILE A 51 11.41 6.30 -2.19
C ILE A 51 11.31 7.34 -3.29
N ASP A 52 11.23 6.90 -4.55
CA ASP A 52 10.86 7.76 -5.66
C ASP A 52 9.40 8.21 -5.51
N VAL A 53 9.23 9.37 -4.90
CA VAL A 53 7.91 9.97 -4.62
C VAL A 53 7.19 10.31 -5.91
N GLN A 54 7.89 10.75 -6.95
CA GLN A 54 7.31 11.16 -8.22
C GLN A 54 6.51 10.02 -8.87
N ASN A 55 7.09 8.83 -8.90
CA ASN A 55 6.46 7.65 -9.48
C ASN A 55 5.45 6.96 -8.55
N ASN A 56 5.52 7.22 -7.25
CA ASN A 56 4.65 6.56 -6.27
C ASN A 56 3.42 7.37 -5.88
N ILE A 57 3.39 8.68 -6.14
CA ILE A 57 2.29 9.56 -5.73
C ILE A 57 0.96 9.26 -6.46
N TYR A 58 1.06 8.64 -7.64
CA TYR A 58 -0.10 8.17 -8.39
C TYR A 58 -0.88 7.10 -7.60
N PHE A 59 -0.16 6.13 -7.03
CA PHE A 59 -0.75 4.95 -6.40
C PHE A 59 -1.25 5.19 -4.97
N ASP A 60 -0.84 6.28 -4.29
CA ASP A 60 -1.18 6.48 -2.89
C ASP A 60 -1.45 7.95 -2.54
N THR A 61 -1.80 8.16 -1.28
CA THR A 61 -1.97 9.49 -0.71
C THR A 61 -0.64 10.06 -0.21
N PRO A 62 -0.46 11.41 -0.22
CA PRO A 62 0.76 12.03 0.28
C PRO A 62 1.14 11.61 1.70
N GLY A 63 0.15 11.52 2.61
CA GLY A 63 0.38 11.12 3.99
C GLY A 63 0.83 9.65 4.15
N ASN A 64 0.30 8.73 3.34
CA ASN A 64 0.75 7.34 3.34
C ASN A 64 2.15 7.18 2.76
N LEU A 65 2.49 7.95 1.71
CA LEU A 65 3.85 7.98 1.18
C LEU A 65 4.84 8.45 2.24
N LEU A 66 4.55 9.52 2.96
CA LEU A 66 5.39 10.00 4.05
C LEU A 66 5.56 8.93 5.13
N LYS A 67 4.50 8.25 5.55
CA LYS A 67 4.59 7.13 6.51
C LYS A 67 5.51 6.02 6.02
N LYS A 68 5.48 5.68 4.73
CA LYS A 68 6.37 4.67 4.12
C LYS A 68 7.83 5.12 4.16
N CYS A 69 8.10 6.38 3.78
CA CYS A 69 9.44 6.97 3.85
C CYS A 69 10.01 6.88 5.27
N LEU A 70 9.26 7.35 6.26
CA LEU A 70 9.67 7.32 7.66
C LEU A 70 9.90 5.88 8.19
N PHE A 71 9.07 4.92 7.75
CA PHE A 71 9.22 3.53 8.13
C PHE A 71 10.51 2.92 7.55
N LEU A 72 10.78 3.15 6.27
CA LEU A 72 11.98 2.65 5.58
C LEU A 72 13.26 3.26 6.16
N ASN A 73 13.25 4.55 6.47
CA ASN A 73 14.40 5.21 7.09
C ASN A 73 14.70 4.63 8.48
N LYS A 74 13.68 4.40 9.32
CA LYS A 74 13.86 3.75 10.62
C LYS A 74 14.49 2.37 10.51
N SER A 75 14.14 1.62 9.47
CA SER A 75 14.67 0.28 9.23
C SER A 75 16.12 0.26 8.75
N LYS A 76 16.70 1.43 8.40
CA LYS A 76 18.07 1.60 7.86
C LYS A 76 18.38 0.64 6.69
N THR A 77 17.37 0.20 5.96
CA THR A 77 17.51 -0.83 4.95
C THR A 77 17.67 -0.19 3.59
N GLN A 78 18.84 -0.36 2.98
CA GLN A 78 19.05 -0.02 1.58
C GLN A 78 18.44 -1.15 0.71
N ILE A 79 17.21 -0.95 0.27
CA ILE A 79 16.54 -1.88 -0.65
C ILE A 79 16.83 -1.38 -2.08
N LYS A 80 17.29 -2.27 -2.96
CA LYS A 80 17.35 -1.95 -4.38
C LYS A 80 15.95 -1.57 -4.86
N GLU A 81 15.83 -0.45 -5.56
CA GLU A 81 14.56 0.15 -6.02
C GLU A 81 13.80 -0.78 -6.98
N ASN A 82 13.09 -1.75 -6.43
CA ASN A 82 12.19 -2.63 -7.15
C ASN A 82 10.97 -2.89 -6.27
N SER A 83 9.77 -2.72 -6.83
CA SER A 83 8.49 -2.95 -6.14
C SER A 83 8.38 -4.33 -5.50
N LEU A 84 8.95 -5.36 -6.14
CA LEU A 84 8.99 -6.72 -5.60
C LEU A 84 9.86 -6.84 -4.34
N ASN A 85 11.04 -6.22 -4.33
CA ASN A 85 11.94 -6.25 -3.17
C ASN A 85 11.31 -5.54 -1.97
N TYR A 86 10.65 -4.41 -2.19
CA TYR A 86 9.88 -3.74 -1.13
C TYR A 86 8.72 -4.62 -0.64
N THR A 87 8.03 -5.33 -1.53
CA THR A 87 6.97 -6.27 -1.14
C THR A 87 7.51 -7.35 -0.21
N TYR A 88 8.59 -8.03 -0.58
CA TYR A 88 9.20 -9.06 0.26
C TYR A 88 9.64 -8.51 1.62
N PHE A 89 10.28 -7.35 1.62
CA PHE A 89 10.70 -6.67 2.85
C PHE A 89 9.51 -6.43 3.80
N PHE A 90 8.41 -5.84 3.32
CA PHE A 90 7.25 -5.56 4.17
C PHE A 90 6.51 -6.82 4.63
N LEU A 91 6.47 -7.88 3.82
CA LEU A 91 5.92 -9.17 4.23
C LEU A 91 6.78 -9.81 5.34
N ASP A 92 8.11 -9.70 5.25
CA ASP A 92 9.02 -10.20 6.29
C ASP A 92 8.92 -9.37 7.57
N GLN A 93 8.87 -8.05 7.47
CA GLN A 93 8.65 -7.17 8.62
C GLN A 93 7.33 -7.49 9.34
N TYR A 94 6.27 -7.78 8.58
CA TYR A 94 5.02 -8.20 9.20
C TYR A 94 5.16 -9.49 10.01
N LEU A 95 5.92 -10.48 9.53
CA LEU A 95 6.17 -11.71 10.28
C LEU A 95 6.85 -11.45 11.63
N HIS A 96 7.75 -10.47 11.68
CA HIS A 96 8.51 -10.14 12.89
C HIS A 96 7.73 -9.25 13.86
N GLU A 97 7.10 -8.19 13.37
CA GLU A 97 6.53 -7.13 14.20
C GLU A 97 5.01 -7.22 14.36
N LYS A 98 4.33 -7.99 13.52
CA LYS A 98 2.85 -8.10 13.49
C LYS A 98 2.15 -6.73 13.34
N ASN A 99 2.81 -5.76 12.73
CA ASN A 99 2.27 -4.43 12.53
C ASN A 99 1.33 -4.40 11.30
N PRO A 100 0.03 -4.08 11.45
CA PRO A 100 -0.91 -4.04 10.33
C PRO A 100 -0.51 -3.04 9.23
N LEU A 101 0.25 -1.99 9.57
CA LEU A 101 0.73 -1.00 8.59
C LEU A 101 1.68 -1.63 7.56
N THR A 102 2.50 -2.60 7.96
CA THR A 102 3.42 -3.26 7.04
C THR A 102 2.69 -4.07 5.96
N LEU A 103 1.54 -4.68 6.29
CA LEU A 103 0.68 -5.32 5.29
C LEU A 103 0.04 -4.31 4.33
N THR A 104 -0.32 -3.12 4.82
CA THR A 104 -0.84 -2.05 3.95
C THR A 104 0.24 -1.58 2.98
N PHE A 105 1.48 -1.46 3.44
CA PHE A 105 2.62 -1.12 2.58
C PHE A 105 2.93 -2.24 1.59
N ALA A 106 2.92 -3.51 2.03
CA ALA A 106 3.07 -4.65 1.12
C ALA A 106 2.00 -4.65 0.03
N SER A 107 0.73 -4.43 0.37
CA SER A 107 -0.37 -4.36 -0.61
C SER A 107 -0.14 -3.27 -1.67
N PHE A 108 0.35 -2.11 -1.27
CA PHE A 108 0.71 -1.03 -2.19
C PHE A 108 1.81 -1.44 -3.18
N PHE A 109 2.89 -2.07 -2.69
CA PHE A 109 3.99 -2.50 -3.56
C PHE A 109 3.61 -3.69 -4.43
N ILE A 110 2.67 -4.55 -4.00
CA ILE A 110 2.07 -5.60 -4.82
C ILE A 110 1.28 -4.98 -5.98
N GLU A 111 0.44 -3.98 -5.71
CA GLU A 111 -0.30 -3.26 -6.75
C GLU A 111 0.65 -2.63 -7.77
N LYS A 112 1.68 -1.93 -7.29
CA LYS A 112 2.70 -1.33 -8.14
C LYS A 112 3.41 -2.38 -8.99
N PHE A 113 3.85 -3.50 -8.41
CA PHE A 113 4.51 -4.60 -9.10
C PHE A 113 3.65 -5.16 -10.24
N TYR A 114 2.37 -5.47 -9.97
CA TYR A 114 1.47 -5.98 -11.01
C TYR A 114 1.18 -4.93 -12.09
N THR A 115 1.10 -3.67 -11.73
CA THR A 115 0.94 -2.57 -12.70
C THR A 115 2.16 -2.50 -13.62
N GLU A 116 3.38 -2.51 -13.07
CA GLU A 116 4.64 -2.53 -13.84
C GLU A 116 4.73 -3.75 -14.77
N LEU A 117 4.34 -4.95 -14.28
CA LEU A 117 4.30 -6.16 -15.10
C LEU A 117 3.30 -6.05 -16.27
N CYS A 118 2.14 -5.48 -16.05
CA CYS A 118 1.11 -5.32 -17.07
C CYS A 118 1.52 -4.30 -18.15
N PHE A 119 2.23 -3.24 -17.77
CA PHE A 119 2.75 -2.26 -18.72
C PHE A 119 3.91 -2.80 -19.56
N ASN A 120 4.80 -3.57 -18.94
CA ASN A 120 5.99 -4.11 -19.63
C ASN A 120 5.67 -5.30 -20.55
N ASN A 121 4.62 -6.05 -20.25
CA ASN A 121 4.27 -7.26 -20.99
C ASN A 121 2.76 -7.51 -20.96
N VAL A 122 2.12 -7.34 -22.11
CA VAL A 122 0.65 -7.48 -22.26
C VAL A 122 0.19 -8.94 -22.30
N THR A 123 1.11 -9.90 -22.37
CA THR A 123 0.75 -11.33 -22.36
C THR A 123 0.23 -11.76 -20.99
N ASN A 124 -0.73 -12.67 -20.97
CA ASN A 124 -1.26 -13.30 -19.74
C ASN A 124 -1.95 -12.35 -18.73
N LEU A 125 -2.50 -11.21 -19.18
CA LEU A 125 -3.19 -10.24 -18.32
C LEU A 125 -4.27 -10.87 -17.42
N SER A 126 -5.05 -11.81 -17.96
CA SER A 126 -6.10 -12.49 -17.18
C SER A 126 -5.53 -13.28 -16.00
N THR A 127 -4.45 -14.05 -16.23
CA THR A 127 -3.79 -14.83 -15.19
C THR A 127 -3.16 -13.94 -14.13
N ARG A 128 -2.50 -12.86 -14.55
CA ARG A 128 -1.91 -11.86 -13.65
C ARG A 128 -2.96 -11.19 -12.78
N PHE A 129 -4.08 -10.79 -13.37
CA PHE A 129 -5.18 -10.21 -12.62
C PHE A 129 -5.79 -11.20 -11.61
N GLN A 130 -5.91 -12.49 -11.98
CA GLN A 130 -6.35 -13.54 -11.05
C GLN A 130 -5.36 -13.72 -9.89
N ASN A 131 -4.05 -13.76 -10.17
CA ASN A 131 -3.02 -13.86 -9.15
C ASN A 131 -3.01 -12.65 -8.22
N TYR A 132 -3.11 -11.45 -8.76
CA TYR A 132 -3.24 -10.21 -7.99
C TYR A 132 -4.45 -10.23 -7.05
N THR A 133 -5.63 -10.56 -7.58
CA THR A 133 -6.85 -10.63 -6.77
C THR A 133 -6.80 -11.74 -5.71
N LYS A 134 -6.15 -12.88 -6.02
CA LYS A 134 -5.91 -13.96 -5.07
C LYS A 134 -5.03 -13.50 -3.90
N ILE A 135 -3.95 -12.78 -4.19
CA ILE A 135 -3.06 -12.23 -3.14
C ILE A 135 -3.82 -11.23 -2.26
N LEU A 136 -4.56 -10.30 -2.84
CA LEU A 136 -5.33 -9.32 -2.05
C LEU A 136 -6.39 -10.00 -1.16
N ARG A 137 -7.05 -11.05 -1.67
CA ARG A 137 -7.98 -11.85 -0.88
C ARG A 137 -7.27 -12.55 0.28
N GLN A 138 -6.11 -13.19 0.03
CA GLN A 138 -5.32 -13.82 1.08
C GLN A 138 -4.90 -12.84 2.18
N ILE A 139 -4.49 -11.61 1.83
CA ILE A 139 -4.16 -10.56 2.80
C ILE A 139 -5.41 -10.13 3.59
N SER A 140 -6.54 -9.97 2.92
CA SER A 140 -7.82 -9.62 3.57
C SER A 140 -8.28 -10.71 4.54
N ASP A 141 -8.23 -11.96 4.10
CA ASP A 141 -8.65 -13.13 4.91
C ASP A 141 -7.73 -13.30 6.13
N MET A 142 -6.44 -13.10 5.97
CA MET A 142 -5.47 -13.11 7.06
C MET A 142 -5.79 -12.04 8.12
N ARG A 143 -6.18 -10.83 7.69
CA ARG A 143 -6.58 -9.74 8.60
C ARG A 143 -7.89 -10.02 9.35
N ASN A 144 -8.86 -10.61 8.66
CA ASN A 144 -10.23 -10.78 9.16
C ASN A 144 -10.39 -12.05 10.01
N PHE A 145 -9.66 -13.12 9.70
CA PHE A 145 -9.89 -14.45 10.26
C PHE A 145 -8.70 -15.01 11.03
N ASN A 146 -7.63 -14.23 11.26
CA ASN A 146 -6.41 -14.69 11.95
C ASN A 146 -5.90 -16.04 11.41
N LEU A 147 -5.94 -16.23 10.08
CA LEU A 147 -5.46 -17.44 9.44
C LEU A 147 -3.97 -17.64 9.68
N PHE A 148 -3.46 -18.85 9.44
CA PHE A 148 -2.04 -19.20 9.58
C PHE A 148 -1.15 -18.27 8.75
N GLU A 149 -0.78 -17.12 9.33
CA GLU A 149 -0.12 -16.01 8.68
C GLU A 149 1.14 -16.44 7.93
N LYS A 150 1.96 -17.30 8.57
CA LYS A 150 3.21 -17.77 7.96
C LYS A 150 2.96 -18.51 6.63
N ASN A 151 2.00 -19.41 6.60
CA ASN A 151 1.69 -20.19 5.39
C ASN A 151 1.09 -19.31 4.30
N THR A 152 0.24 -18.36 4.68
CA THR A 152 -0.35 -17.41 3.75
C THR A 152 0.73 -16.52 3.12
N LEU A 153 1.68 -16.01 3.91
CA LEU A 153 2.77 -15.18 3.39
C LEU A 153 3.73 -15.96 2.49
N ILE A 154 4.00 -17.23 2.80
CA ILE A 154 4.77 -18.12 1.92
C ILE A 154 4.04 -18.29 0.59
N SER A 155 2.72 -18.58 0.62
CA SER A 155 1.91 -18.70 -0.61
C SER A 155 1.94 -17.43 -1.45
N ILE A 156 1.85 -16.25 -0.82
CA ILE A 156 1.96 -14.96 -1.52
C ILE A 156 3.33 -14.81 -2.19
N LYS A 157 4.41 -15.13 -1.47
CA LYS A 157 5.77 -15.06 -2.01
C LYS A 157 5.97 -16.00 -3.19
N ASP A 158 5.42 -17.22 -3.11
CA ASP A 158 5.48 -18.20 -4.20
C ASP A 158 4.77 -17.69 -5.46
N ILE A 159 3.57 -17.12 -5.30
CA ILE A 159 2.84 -16.52 -6.44
C ILE A 159 3.68 -15.41 -7.09
N LEU A 160 4.23 -14.49 -6.30
CA LEU A 160 5.05 -13.39 -6.79
C LEU A 160 6.33 -13.89 -7.50
N HIS A 161 6.96 -14.94 -6.96
CA HIS A 161 8.15 -15.53 -7.57
C HIS A 161 7.86 -16.17 -8.94
N HIS A 162 6.70 -16.81 -9.09
CA HIS A 162 6.29 -17.39 -10.38
C HIS A 162 6.01 -16.34 -11.46
N GLU A 163 5.60 -15.12 -11.08
CA GLU A 163 5.38 -14.01 -12.04
C GLU A 163 6.67 -13.41 -12.59
N THR A 164 7.81 -13.69 -11.96
CA THR A 164 9.13 -13.14 -12.37
C THR A 164 9.91 -14.08 -13.29
N LYS A 165 9.40 -15.27 -13.54
CA LYS A 165 9.97 -16.25 -14.48
C LYS A 165 9.34 -16.16 -15.84
#